data_b235fac21cc1ee14bc8b9dc340150141
#
_entry.id   b235fac21cc1ee14bc8b9dc340150141
#
_cell.length_a   1.000
_cell.length_b   1.000
_cell.length_c   1.000
_cell.angle_alpha   90.00
_cell.angle_beta   90.00
_cell.angle_gamma   90.00
#
_symmetry.space_group_name_H-M   'P 1'
#
loop_
_entity.id
_entity.type
_entity.pdbx_description
1 polymer ?
#
loop_
_entity_poly.entity_id
_entity_poly.type
_entity_poly.pdbx_seq_one_letter_code
_entity_poly.pdbx_strand_id
1 'polypeptide(L)'
;MKPDSTTSVGKFRRIVYRTLTAVCAVALTAGLAGCGNSTAGTVTLDFFQFKAEAADWFTAKAKEFEKTHPNIKVNVNNSSDATTDLRTRLVKNREPD
;
A
#
# COMPACT_ATOMS: atom_id res chain seq x y z
N MET A 1 34.41 23.42 -51.48
CA MET A 1 34.21 24.12 -50.22
C MET A 1 32.79 23.91 -49.72
N LYS A 2 32.56 22.96 -48.90
CA LYS A 2 31.29 22.78 -48.18
C LYS A 2 31.59 22.39 -46.78
N PRO A 3 31.90 23.32 -45.93
CA PRO A 3 31.84 23.07 -44.52
C PRO A 3 30.39 23.27 -44.06
N ASP A 4 30.04 22.72 -43.02
CA ASP A 4 29.00 23.17 -42.10
C ASP A 4 27.61 22.55 -42.16
N SER A 5 27.29 21.70 -43.11
CA SER A 5 26.05 20.89 -42.95
C SER A 5 26.20 19.77 -41.94
N THR A 6 27.42 19.35 -41.64
CA THR A 6 27.68 18.25 -40.68
C THR A 6 27.66 18.73 -39.22
N THR A 7 28.02 19.99 -39.00
CA THR A 7 28.08 20.56 -37.65
C THR A 7 26.68 20.84 -37.09
N SER A 8 25.77 21.24 -37.97
CA SER A 8 24.38 21.50 -37.62
C SER A 8 23.64 20.23 -37.21
N VAL A 9 23.85 19.15 -37.96
CA VAL A 9 23.23 17.84 -37.65
C VAL A 9 23.71 17.26 -36.31
N GLY A 10 24.98 17.46 -35.98
CA GLY A 10 25.52 17.00 -34.71
C GLY A 10 24.93 17.74 -33.50
N LYS A 11 24.67 19.02 -33.63
CA LYS A 11 24.02 19.80 -32.58
C LYS A 11 22.54 19.44 -32.41
N PHE A 12 21.83 19.23 -33.51
CA PHE A 12 20.43 18.76 -33.48
C PHE A 12 20.29 17.38 -32.84
N ARG A 13 21.17 16.47 -33.18
CA ARG A 13 21.15 15.12 -32.55
C ARG A 13 21.37 15.19 -31.06
N ARG A 14 22.28 16.01 -30.58
CA ARG A 14 22.54 16.18 -29.14
C ARG A 14 21.35 16.81 -28.40
N ILE A 15 20.65 17.72 -29.03
CA ILE A 15 19.46 18.36 -28.46
C ILE A 15 18.31 17.35 -28.38
N VAL A 16 18.10 16.58 -29.43
CA VAL A 16 17.06 15.55 -29.48
C VAL A 16 17.29 14.46 -28.41
N TYR A 17 18.53 14.00 -28.27
CA TYR A 17 18.83 13.03 -27.21
C TYR A 17 18.68 13.60 -25.80
N ARG A 18 19.01 14.86 -25.59
CA ARG A 18 18.82 15.50 -24.28
C ARG A 18 17.34 15.66 -23.92
N THR A 19 16.52 15.97 -24.90
CA THR A 19 15.07 16.09 -24.67
C THR A 19 14.41 14.74 -24.51
N LEU A 20 14.84 13.70 -25.26
CA LEU A 20 14.33 12.35 -25.11
C LEU A 20 14.68 11.75 -23.76
N THR A 21 15.93 11.94 -23.29
CA THR A 21 16.34 11.42 -21.98
C THR A 21 15.61 12.12 -20.83
N ALA A 22 15.33 13.41 -20.96
CA ALA A 22 14.56 14.14 -19.96
C ALA A 22 13.11 13.67 -19.88
N VAL A 23 12.48 13.42 -21.03
CA VAL A 23 11.09 12.92 -21.09
C VAL A 23 10.99 11.48 -20.54
N CYS A 24 11.94 10.62 -20.85
CA CYS A 24 11.97 9.26 -20.31
C CYS A 24 12.20 9.24 -18.79
N ALA A 25 13.04 10.15 -18.26
CA ALA A 25 13.28 10.24 -16.83
C ALA A 25 12.02 10.69 -16.06
N VAL A 26 11.26 11.65 -16.62
CA VAL A 26 9.99 12.11 -16.02
C VAL A 26 8.91 11.02 -16.08
N ALA A 27 8.85 10.26 -17.16
CA ALA A 27 7.90 9.17 -17.29
C ALA A 27 8.17 8.02 -16.28
N LEU A 28 9.44 7.73 -16.01
CA LEU A 28 9.83 6.72 -15.02
C LEU A 28 9.54 7.14 -13.58
N THR A 29 9.68 8.41 -13.26
CA THR A 29 9.34 8.92 -11.93
C THR A 29 7.83 8.98 -11.69
N ALA A 30 7.04 9.29 -12.73
CA ALA A 30 5.59 9.24 -12.65
C ALA A 30 5.05 7.82 -12.48
N GLY A 31 5.71 6.82 -13.07
CA GLY A 31 5.35 5.41 -12.92
C GLY A 31 5.60 4.87 -11.52
N LEU A 32 6.63 5.32 -10.83
CA LEU A 32 6.91 4.94 -9.45
C LEU A 32 5.96 5.62 -8.43
N ALA A 33 5.47 6.80 -8.75
CA ALA A 33 4.47 7.48 -7.93
C ALA A 33 3.09 6.78 -8.01
N GLY A 34 2.79 6.08 -9.10
CA GLY A 34 1.56 5.30 -9.26
C GLY A 34 1.48 4.05 -8.39
N CYS A 35 2.62 3.46 -8.01
CA CYS A 35 2.67 2.31 -7.09
C CYS A 35 2.71 2.73 -5.61
N GLY A 36 2.98 3.99 -5.32
CA GLY A 36 3.04 4.53 -3.96
C GLY A 36 1.77 5.22 -3.51
N ASN A 37 0.74 5.26 -4.34
CA ASN A 37 -0.53 5.86 -3.99
C ASN A 37 -1.53 4.83 -3.40
N SER A 38 -1.06 3.92 -2.59
CA SER A 38 -1.88 3.52 -1.46
C SER A 38 -1.99 4.79 -0.61
N THR A 39 -3.07 5.51 -0.80
CA THR A 39 -3.58 6.44 0.19
C THR A 39 -3.36 5.72 1.51
N ALA A 40 -2.60 6.32 2.43
CA ALA A 40 -2.38 5.74 3.75
C ALA A 40 -3.71 5.77 4.50
N GLY A 41 -4.67 5.02 3.97
CA GLY A 41 -5.94 4.74 4.62
C GLY A 41 -5.66 3.83 5.81
N THR A 42 -6.30 4.08 6.90
CA THR A 42 -6.29 3.17 8.04
C THR A 42 -6.96 1.86 7.61
N VAL A 43 -6.23 0.77 7.72
CA VAL A 43 -6.76 -0.58 7.53
C VAL A 43 -7.25 -1.07 8.89
N THR A 44 -8.45 -1.62 8.94
CA THR A 44 -8.98 -2.25 10.13
C THR A 44 -9.00 -3.75 9.94
N LEU A 45 -8.35 -4.47 10.84
CA LEU A 45 -8.33 -5.93 10.88
C LEU A 45 -9.30 -6.41 11.97
N ASP A 46 -10.16 -7.36 11.64
CA ASP A 46 -11.07 -8.01 12.58
C ASP A 46 -10.45 -9.30 13.11
N PHE A 47 -9.90 -9.22 14.31
CA PHE A 47 -9.35 -10.39 15.01
C PHE A 47 -10.42 -11.05 15.87
N PHE A 48 -10.84 -12.23 15.45
CA PHE A 48 -11.84 -13.01 16.14
C PHE A 48 -11.19 -14.01 17.11
N GLN A 49 -11.61 -13.99 18.37
CA GLN A 49 -11.12 -14.92 19.37
C GLN A 49 -12.24 -15.37 20.32
N PHE A 50 -12.08 -16.54 20.94
CA PHE A 50 -13.12 -17.19 21.76
C PHE A 50 -12.65 -17.59 23.16
N LYS A 51 -11.39 -17.29 23.51
CA LYS A 51 -10.84 -17.58 24.83
C LYS A 51 -11.00 -16.36 25.73
N ALA A 52 -12.05 -16.37 26.56
CA ALA A 52 -12.36 -15.25 27.44
C ALA A 52 -11.20 -14.92 28.39
N GLU A 53 -10.48 -15.93 28.87
CA GLU A 53 -9.33 -15.76 29.74
C GLU A 53 -8.15 -15.04 29.10
N ALA A 54 -8.09 -15.01 27.77
CA ALA A 54 -7.02 -14.34 27.03
C ALA A 54 -7.47 -13.00 26.39
N ALA A 55 -8.70 -12.59 26.60
CA ALA A 55 -9.27 -11.41 25.96
C ALA A 55 -8.45 -10.13 26.23
N ASP A 56 -8.08 -9.90 27.48
CA ASP A 56 -7.30 -8.74 27.90
C ASP A 56 -5.89 -8.77 27.32
N TRP A 57 -5.29 -9.94 27.24
CA TRP A 57 -3.98 -10.12 26.65
C TRP A 57 -3.97 -9.78 25.15
N PHE A 58 -4.94 -10.29 24.40
CA PHE A 58 -5.08 -9.97 22.97
C PHE A 58 -5.35 -8.49 22.74
N THR A 59 -6.19 -7.88 23.57
CA THR A 59 -6.48 -6.46 23.48
C THR A 59 -5.22 -5.61 23.76
N ALA A 60 -4.43 -5.98 24.76
CA ALA A 60 -3.18 -5.30 25.05
C ALA A 60 -2.17 -5.44 23.91
N LYS A 61 -2.04 -6.64 23.34
CA LYS A 61 -1.14 -6.89 22.20
C LYS A 61 -1.59 -6.18 20.92
N ALA A 62 -2.88 -6.09 20.66
CA ALA A 62 -3.42 -5.30 19.56
C ALA A 62 -3.02 -3.83 19.68
N LYS A 63 -3.16 -3.24 20.86
CA LYS A 63 -2.75 -1.85 21.12
C LYS A 63 -1.23 -1.65 20.99
N GLU A 64 -0.43 -2.62 21.40
CA GLU A 64 1.02 -2.58 21.24
C GLU A 64 1.40 -2.63 19.76
N PHE A 65 0.75 -3.48 18.98
CA PHE A 65 0.94 -3.58 17.54
C PHE A 65 0.56 -2.28 16.83
N GLU A 66 -0.56 -1.67 17.18
CA GLU A 66 -1.01 -0.39 16.61
C GLU A 66 -0.02 0.76 16.83
N LYS A 67 0.74 0.74 17.92
CA LYS A 67 1.78 1.76 18.18
C LYS A 67 2.92 1.70 17.17
N THR A 68 3.26 0.50 16.72
CA THR A 68 4.32 0.28 15.72
C THR A 68 3.78 0.34 14.29
N HIS A 69 2.46 0.20 14.12
CA HIS A 69 1.78 0.21 12.82
C HIS A 69 0.59 1.18 12.83
N PRO A 70 0.84 2.50 12.81
CA PRO A 70 -0.20 3.52 13.01
C PRO A 70 -1.32 3.51 11.95
N ASN A 71 -1.05 2.89 10.80
CA ASN A 71 -2.02 2.75 9.71
C ASN A 71 -2.91 1.51 9.84
N ILE A 72 -2.69 0.68 10.86
CA ILE A 72 -3.46 -0.54 11.08
C ILE A 72 -4.18 -0.43 12.41
N LYS A 73 -5.48 -0.71 12.39
CA LYS A 73 -6.31 -0.88 13.58
C LYS A 73 -6.69 -2.33 13.75
N VAL A 74 -6.63 -2.84 14.95
CA VAL A 74 -7.01 -4.22 15.25
C VAL A 74 -8.23 -4.23 16.14
N ASN A 75 -9.33 -4.68 15.59
CA ASN A 75 -10.59 -4.83 16.31
C ASN A 75 -10.65 -6.25 16.90
N VAL A 76 -10.44 -6.36 18.20
CA VAL A 76 -10.48 -7.65 18.90
C VAL A 76 -11.91 -8.01 19.27
N ASN A 77 -12.46 -8.99 18.59
CA ASN A 77 -13.80 -9.51 18.82
C ASN A 77 -13.74 -10.75 19.71
N ASN A 78 -14.27 -10.65 20.93
CA ASN A 78 -14.39 -11.77 21.86
C ASN A 78 -15.76 -12.42 21.71
N SER A 79 -15.79 -13.71 21.46
CA SER A 79 -17.02 -14.49 21.35
C SER A 79 -17.11 -15.52 22.46
N SER A 80 -18.27 -15.64 23.07
CA SER A 80 -18.59 -16.71 24.02
C SER A 80 -19.09 -17.96 23.32
N ASP A 81 -19.62 -17.83 22.09
CA ASP A 81 -20.06 -18.93 21.23
C ASP A 81 -19.48 -18.77 19.84
N ALA A 82 -18.22 -19.18 19.71
CA ALA A 82 -17.46 -19.03 18.47
C ALA A 82 -18.13 -19.65 17.25
N THR A 83 -18.78 -20.79 17.43
CA THR A 83 -19.39 -21.54 16.32
C THR A 83 -20.57 -20.79 15.74
N THR A 84 -21.46 -20.32 16.60
CA THR A 84 -22.67 -19.58 16.19
C THR A 84 -22.29 -18.21 15.62
N ASP A 85 -21.39 -17.50 16.27
CA ASP A 85 -20.96 -16.18 15.83
C ASP A 85 -20.24 -16.23 14.48
N LEU A 86 -19.33 -17.19 14.30
CA LEU A 86 -18.60 -17.36 13.05
C LEU A 86 -19.54 -17.72 11.89
N ARG A 87 -20.48 -18.66 12.12
CA ARG A 87 -21.49 -18.99 11.11
C ARG A 87 -22.33 -17.78 10.71
N THR A 88 -22.75 -17.00 11.71
CA THR A 88 -23.55 -15.79 11.48
C THR A 88 -22.78 -14.76 10.69
N ARG A 89 -21.49 -14.58 10.97
CA ARG A 89 -20.61 -13.66 10.23
C ARG A 89 -20.41 -14.11 8.79
N LEU A 90 -20.14 -15.40 8.58
CA LEU A 90 -19.97 -15.96 7.22
C LEU A 90 -21.24 -15.80 6.37
N VAL A 91 -22.42 -16.05 6.93
CA VAL A 91 -23.69 -15.86 6.21
C VAL A 91 -23.92 -14.39 5.85
N LYS A 92 -23.40 -13.46 6.63
CA LYS A 92 -23.51 -12.00 6.39
C LYS A 92 -22.35 -11.42 5.60
N ASN A 93 -21.46 -12.24 5.04
CA ASN A 93 -20.22 -11.80 4.38
C ASN A 93 -19.39 -10.83 5.25
N ARG A 94 -19.23 -11.19 6.52
CA ARG A 94 -18.45 -10.44 7.52
C ARG A 94 -17.47 -11.38 8.22
N GLU A 95 -16.78 -12.16 7.42
CA GLU A 95 -15.70 -13.01 7.89
C GLU A 95 -14.62 -12.18 8.58
N PRO A 96 -14.01 -12.70 9.66
CA PRO A 96 -12.80 -12.10 10.25
C PRO A 96 -11.63 -12.24 9.30
N ASP A 97 -10.66 -11.38 9.45
CA ASP A 97 -9.41 -11.40 8.66
C ASP A 97 -8.46 -12.50 9.07
#